data_6353dee035c76a4bbdaff4de45b37363
#
_entry.id   6353dee035c76a4bbdaff4de45b37363
#
_cell.length_a   1.000
_cell.length_b   1.000
_cell.length_c   1.000
_cell.angle_alpha   90.00
_cell.angle_beta   90.00
_cell.angle_gamma   90.00
#
_symmetry.space_group_name_H-M   'P 1'
#
loop_
_entity.id
_entity.type
_entity.pdbx_description
1 polymer ?
#
loop_
_entity_poly.entity_id
_entity_poly.type
_entity_poly.pdbx_seq_one_letter_code
_entity_poly.pdbx_strand_id
1 'polypeptide(L)'
;MGLFDETLAVRRLRQSVGKSTYCQRCGQDVVKNKILANSSKSPAQIRQRKRWPEYSGIADGCWDALKIGFPKRPRRQSSFNAFVQANKDAVTVSEEGMVVVNHEAVLCANGKLKTPQVTATMMKEGRMLTLAHTEGSYYGHRSEKTDRVYAQAVEKSRQEGLLLELGSRGEEMTMEVALPEDWNLDEVIVYAFAVAADKHEASKSRYIVPKG
;
A
#
# COMPACT_ATOMS: atom_id res chain seq x y z
N MET A 1 3.04 -24.48 16.73
CA MET A 1 1.72 -23.88 16.37
C MET A 1 0.83 -25.02 15.93
N GLY A 2 -0.28 -25.24 16.60
CA GLY A 2 -1.28 -26.27 16.25
C GLY A 2 -2.47 -25.63 15.55
N LEU A 3 -3.03 -26.34 14.57
CA LEU A 3 -4.31 -26.04 13.96
C LEU A 3 -5.34 -27.01 14.55
N PHE A 4 -6.56 -26.57 14.75
CA PHE A 4 -7.66 -27.44 15.15
C PHE A 4 -8.90 -27.13 14.33
N ASP A 5 -9.68 -28.15 14.05
CA ASP A 5 -10.96 -28.03 13.37
C ASP A 5 -12.07 -27.68 14.34
N GLU A 6 -13.13 -27.08 13.84
CA GLU A 6 -14.32 -26.78 14.64
C GLU A 6 -14.95 -28.08 15.20
N THR A 7 -14.76 -28.33 16.47
CA THR A 7 -15.60 -29.27 17.20
C THR A 7 -16.75 -28.53 17.86
N LEU A 8 -17.89 -29.20 18.05
CA LEU A 8 -19.11 -28.60 18.63
C LEU A 8 -18.89 -27.87 19.96
N ALA A 9 -17.80 -28.16 20.67
CA ALA A 9 -17.48 -27.58 21.97
C ALA A 9 -16.61 -26.31 21.90
N VAL A 10 -15.97 -26.00 20.77
CA VAL A 10 -14.95 -24.97 20.69
C VAL A 10 -15.09 -24.16 19.38
N ARG A 11 -16.18 -23.40 19.27
CA ARG A 11 -16.34 -22.47 18.13
C ARG A 11 -15.78 -21.10 18.46
N ARG A 12 -14.85 -20.62 17.63
CA ARG A 12 -14.36 -19.23 17.62
C ARG A 12 -13.76 -18.75 18.95
N LEU A 13 -13.01 -19.58 19.63
CA LEU A 13 -12.26 -19.15 20.80
C LEU A 13 -11.24 -18.06 20.38
N ARG A 14 -11.38 -16.92 21.01
CA ARG A 14 -10.41 -15.84 20.93
C ARG A 14 -10.06 -15.48 22.35
N GLN A 15 -8.85 -15.55 22.72
CA GLN A 15 -8.25 -15.04 23.98
C GLN A 15 -7.15 -15.99 24.47
N SER A 16 -6.48 -15.60 25.53
CA SER A 16 -5.48 -16.45 26.19
C SER A 16 -6.10 -17.15 27.39
N VAL A 17 -5.94 -18.46 27.44
CA VAL A 17 -6.34 -19.28 28.58
C VAL A 17 -5.11 -20.06 29.07
N GLY A 18 -4.68 -19.79 30.28
CA GLY A 18 -3.48 -20.40 30.84
C GLY A 18 -2.24 -20.10 30.00
N LYS A 19 -1.55 -21.14 29.55
CA LYS A 19 -0.35 -21.04 28.69
C LYS A 19 -0.65 -20.99 27.18
N SER A 20 -1.93 -21.02 26.80
CA SER A 20 -2.34 -21.06 25.39
C SER A 20 -3.04 -19.78 24.98
N THR A 21 -2.81 -19.37 23.73
CA THR A 21 -3.54 -18.28 23.06
C THR A 21 -4.29 -18.87 21.87
N TYR A 22 -5.58 -18.59 21.81
CA TYR A 22 -6.50 -18.98 20.76
C TYR A 22 -6.74 -17.75 19.86
N CYS A 23 -6.56 -17.88 18.57
CA CYS A 23 -6.83 -16.81 17.63
C CYS A 23 -7.29 -17.38 16.29
N GLN A 24 -7.99 -16.55 15.52
CA GLN A 24 -8.30 -16.87 14.14
C GLN A 24 -7.33 -16.15 13.21
N ARG A 25 -6.73 -16.86 12.28
CA ARG A 25 -5.85 -16.32 11.27
C ARG A 25 -6.33 -16.76 9.89
N CYS A 26 -6.76 -15.79 9.08
CA CYS A 26 -7.23 -16.02 7.71
C CYS A 26 -8.31 -17.11 7.62
N GLY A 27 -9.28 -17.10 8.53
CA GLY A 27 -10.39 -18.07 8.59
C GLY A 27 -10.04 -19.42 9.22
N GLN A 28 -8.82 -19.59 9.74
CA GLN A 28 -8.41 -20.81 10.47
C GLN A 28 -8.25 -20.52 11.95
N ASP A 29 -8.78 -21.42 12.77
CA ASP A 29 -8.56 -21.36 14.21
C ASP A 29 -7.17 -21.89 14.56
N VAL A 30 -6.44 -21.12 15.34
CA VAL A 30 -5.03 -21.37 15.67
C VAL A 30 -4.85 -21.36 17.18
N VAL A 31 -4.20 -22.39 17.69
CA VAL A 31 -3.72 -22.46 19.07
C VAL A 31 -2.21 -22.29 19.07
N LYS A 32 -1.71 -21.41 19.92
CA LYS A 32 -0.26 -21.20 20.10
C LYS A 32 0.07 -21.01 21.57
N ASN A 33 1.30 -21.33 21.93
CA ASN A 33 1.79 -21.02 23.27
C ASN A 33 1.78 -19.52 23.51
N LYS A 34 1.34 -19.11 24.69
CA LYS A 34 1.40 -17.73 25.13
C LYS A 34 2.87 -17.33 25.32
N ILE A 35 3.31 -16.35 24.53
CA ILE A 35 4.64 -15.77 24.70
C ILE A 35 4.50 -14.66 25.73
N LEU A 36 5.05 -14.89 26.93
CA LEU A 36 4.99 -13.93 28.03
C LEU A 36 5.97 -12.76 27.83
N ALA A 37 7.13 -13.02 27.23
CA ALA A 37 8.11 -11.98 26.86
C ALA A 37 8.83 -12.40 25.59
N ASN A 38 9.02 -11.45 24.65
CA ASN A 38 9.88 -11.68 23.51
C ASN A 38 11.26 -11.07 23.78
N SER A 39 12.17 -11.88 24.29
CA SER A 39 13.54 -11.49 24.59
C SER A 39 14.49 -11.56 23.38
N SER A 40 13.99 -11.99 22.22
CA SER A 40 14.81 -12.12 21.03
C SER A 40 15.29 -10.75 20.52
N LYS A 41 16.59 -10.58 20.43
CA LYS A 41 17.29 -9.33 20.07
C LYS A 41 18.33 -9.55 18.96
N SER A 42 18.04 -10.45 18.00
CA SER A 42 18.97 -10.59 16.87
C SER A 42 19.06 -9.28 16.08
N PRO A 43 20.21 -8.95 15.47
CA PRO A 43 20.36 -7.73 14.68
C PRO A 43 19.31 -7.57 13.59
N ALA A 44 18.88 -8.67 12.95
CA ALA A 44 17.83 -8.67 11.95
C ALA A 44 16.46 -8.27 12.53
N GLN A 45 16.12 -8.76 13.73
CA GLN A 45 14.86 -8.43 14.40
C GLN A 45 14.86 -6.98 14.89
N ILE A 46 16.00 -6.47 15.36
CA ILE A 46 16.11 -5.06 15.75
C ILE A 46 15.90 -4.16 14.54
N ARG A 47 16.57 -4.46 13.40
CA ARG A 47 16.36 -3.74 12.15
C ARG A 47 14.91 -3.78 11.71
N GLN A 48 14.27 -4.95 11.74
CA GLN A 48 12.86 -5.09 11.34
C GLN A 48 11.91 -4.28 12.24
N ARG A 49 12.15 -4.26 13.56
CA ARG A 49 11.34 -3.45 14.50
C ARG A 49 11.48 -1.95 14.23
N LYS A 50 12.68 -1.48 13.86
CA LYS A 50 12.90 -0.08 13.49
C LYS A 50 12.17 0.31 12.21
N ARG A 51 12.12 -0.60 11.22
CA ARG A 51 11.45 -0.35 9.93
C ARG A 51 9.91 -0.37 10.02
N TRP A 52 9.37 -1.08 11.01
CA TRP A 52 7.93 -1.34 11.09
C TRP A 52 7.06 -0.09 11.21
N PRO A 53 7.39 0.92 12.05
CA PRO A 53 6.64 2.17 12.12
C PRO A 53 6.56 2.89 10.76
N GLU A 54 7.66 2.92 10.01
CA GLU A 54 7.70 3.55 8.68
C GLU A 54 6.78 2.85 7.68
N TYR A 55 6.80 1.50 7.67
CA TYR A 55 5.84 0.77 6.84
C TYR A 55 4.39 1.07 7.21
N SER A 56 4.10 1.21 8.51
CA SER A 56 2.76 1.54 8.98
C SER A 56 2.34 2.92 8.49
N GLY A 57 3.19 3.92 8.67
CA GLY A 57 2.90 5.28 8.26
C GLY A 57 2.74 5.44 6.74
N ILE A 58 3.63 4.86 5.94
CA ILE A 58 3.46 4.88 4.48
C ILE A 58 2.17 4.16 4.06
N ALA A 59 1.85 3.05 4.72
CA ALA A 59 0.63 2.30 4.43
C ALA A 59 -0.62 3.08 4.81
N ASP A 60 -0.60 3.88 5.88
CA ASP A 60 -1.71 4.75 6.28
C ASP A 60 -1.97 5.80 5.19
N GLY A 61 -0.93 6.49 4.70
CA GLY A 61 -1.04 7.41 3.58
C GLY A 61 -1.45 6.77 2.24
N CYS A 62 -1.28 5.46 2.08
CA CYS A 62 -1.66 4.73 0.87
C CYS A 62 -2.85 3.77 1.09
N TRP A 63 -3.57 3.86 2.20
CA TRP A 63 -4.50 2.83 2.66
C TRP A 63 -5.53 2.39 1.61
N ASP A 64 -6.14 3.34 0.93
CA ASP A 64 -7.16 3.03 -0.07
C ASP A 64 -6.56 2.44 -1.34
N ALA A 65 -5.39 2.92 -1.75
CA ALA A 65 -4.64 2.33 -2.85
C ALA A 65 -4.23 0.88 -2.55
N LEU A 66 -3.83 0.56 -1.31
CA LEU A 66 -3.45 -0.81 -0.92
C LEU A 66 -4.59 -1.82 -1.05
N LYS A 67 -5.84 -1.40 -0.86
CA LYS A 67 -7.02 -2.27 -0.98
C LYS A 67 -7.19 -2.81 -2.41
N ILE A 68 -6.91 -1.97 -3.40
CA ILE A 68 -7.11 -2.26 -4.82
C ILE A 68 -5.81 -2.58 -5.57
N GLY A 69 -4.66 -2.05 -5.10
CA GLY A 69 -3.37 -2.14 -5.77
C GLY A 69 -2.65 -3.49 -5.61
N PHE A 70 -3.12 -4.38 -4.75
CA PHE A 70 -2.55 -5.73 -4.52
C PHE A 70 -3.60 -6.84 -4.72
N PRO A 71 -4.22 -6.96 -5.90
CA PRO A 71 -5.26 -7.97 -6.12
C PRO A 71 -4.71 -9.40 -6.11
N LYS A 72 -3.54 -9.64 -6.72
CA LYS A 72 -2.87 -10.95 -6.82
C LYS A 72 -1.96 -11.23 -5.61
N ARG A 73 -2.54 -11.27 -4.42
CA ARG A 73 -1.83 -11.73 -3.22
C ARG A 73 -2.28 -13.13 -2.83
N PRO A 74 -1.43 -13.92 -2.16
CA PRO A 74 -1.85 -15.22 -1.62
C PRO A 74 -3.11 -15.10 -0.77
N ARG A 75 -4.02 -16.05 -0.87
CA ARG A 75 -5.35 -16.02 -0.22
C ARG A 75 -5.34 -15.70 1.29
N ARG A 76 -4.21 -15.97 1.96
CA ARG A 76 -4.03 -15.76 3.40
C ARG A 76 -3.15 -14.55 3.73
N GLN A 77 -2.84 -13.72 2.77
CA GLN A 77 -2.03 -12.53 2.96
C GLN A 77 -2.92 -11.28 2.92
N SER A 78 -2.79 -10.40 3.91
CA SER A 78 -3.43 -9.08 3.86
C SER A 78 -2.76 -8.18 2.83
N SER A 79 -3.46 -7.15 2.34
CA SER A 79 -2.88 -6.15 1.45
C SER A 79 -1.68 -5.43 2.09
N PHE A 80 -1.75 -5.14 3.39
CA PHE A 80 -0.63 -4.59 4.15
C PHE A 80 0.60 -5.50 4.14
N ASN A 81 0.44 -6.82 4.37
CA ASN A 81 1.58 -7.73 4.30
C ASN A 81 2.15 -7.86 2.90
N ALA A 82 1.30 -7.79 1.85
CA ALA A 82 1.76 -7.76 0.47
C ALA A 82 2.55 -6.47 0.16
N PHE A 83 2.07 -5.33 0.67
CA PHE A 83 2.76 -4.05 0.60
C PHE A 83 4.14 -4.11 1.29
N VAL A 84 4.23 -4.57 2.54
CA VAL A 84 5.51 -4.70 3.26
C VAL A 84 6.49 -5.59 2.49
N GLN A 85 6.01 -6.69 1.92
CA GLN A 85 6.83 -7.60 1.12
C GLN A 85 7.34 -6.94 -0.17
N ALA A 86 6.50 -6.18 -0.86
CA ALA A 86 6.86 -5.47 -2.09
C ALA A 86 7.88 -4.34 -1.83
N ASN A 87 7.84 -3.75 -0.64
CA ASN A 87 8.63 -2.57 -0.26
C ASN A 87 9.82 -2.88 0.66
N LYS A 88 10.25 -4.14 0.75
CA LYS A 88 11.34 -4.55 1.64
C LYS A 88 12.65 -3.76 1.42
N ASP A 89 12.90 -3.31 0.20
CA ASP A 89 14.11 -2.59 -0.20
C ASP A 89 13.91 -1.06 -0.23
N ALA A 90 12.66 -0.57 -0.18
CA ALA A 90 12.33 0.85 -0.14
C ALA A 90 12.53 1.47 1.26
N VAL A 91 12.45 0.65 2.32
CA VAL A 91 12.68 1.08 3.71
C VAL A 91 13.92 0.36 4.24
N THR A 92 14.98 1.07 4.48
CA THR A 92 16.26 0.52 4.91
C THR A 92 16.69 1.09 6.28
N VAL A 93 17.67 0.45 6.91
CA VAL A 93 18.29 0.96 8.14
C VAL A 93 19.76 1.18 7.84
N SER A 94 20.23 2.42 8.00
CA SER A 94 21.65 2.77 7.82
C SER A 94 22.55 2.07 8.84
N GLU A 95 23.86 2.12 8.63
CA GLU A 95 24.83 1.59 9.57
C GLU A 95 24.76 2.29 10.94
N GLU A 96 24.40 3.56 10.96
CA GLU A 96 24.18 4.36 12.17
C GLU A 96 22.85 4.01 12.87
N GLY A 97 22.03 3.16 12.26
CA GLY A 97 20.78 2.68 12.82
C GLY A 97 19.57 3.61 12.58
N MET A 98 19.70 4.61 11.71
CA MET A 98 18.58 5.45 11.26
C MET A 98 17.79 4.74 10.17
N VAL A 99 16.47 4.94 10.16
CA VAL A 99 15.61 4.44 9.09
C VAL A 99 15.59 5.44 7.95
N VAL A 100 15.76 4.94 6.74
CA VAL A 100 15.73 5.72 5.50
C VAL A 100 14.65 5.17 4.61
N VAL A 101 13.72 6.03 4.18
CA VAL A 101 12.65 5.70 3.24
C VAL A 101 12.98 6.28 1.87
N ASN A 102 13.07 5.42 0.87
CA ASN A 102 13.15 5.82 -0.52
C ASN A 102 11.73 5.85 -1.12
N HIS A 103 11.09 7.00 -1.07
CA HIS A 103 9.72 7.19 -1.58
C HIS A 103 9.58 6.89 -3.07
N GLU A 104 10.62 7.12 -3.87
CA GLU A 104 10.62 6.80 -5.30
C GLU A 104 10.50 5.29 -5.57
N ALA A 105 11.06 4.47 -4.67
CA ALA A 105 11.00 3.03 -4.76
C ALA A 105 9.76 2.42 -4.11
N VAL A 106 8.92 3.22 -3.41
CA VAL A 106 7.70 2.73 -2.76
C VAL A 106 6.66 2.34 -3.79
N LEU A 107 6.08 1.16 -3.60
CA LEU A 107 4.98 0.63 -4.39
C LEU A 107 3.71 0.59 -3.55
N CYS A 108 2.74 1.44 -3.85
CA CYS A 108 1.38 1.34 -3.28
C CYS A 108 0.47 0.40 -4.08
N ALA A 109 0.90 -0.02 -5.27
CA ALA A 109 0.27 -1.04 -6.09
C ALA A 109 1.35 -1.91 -6.75
N ASN A 110 1.09 -3.20 -6.92
CA ASN A 110 2.04 -4.13 -7.52
C ASN A 110 1.31 -5.23 -8.30
N GLY A 111 1.66 -5.34 -9.57
CA GLY A 111 1.11 -6.34 -10.49
C GLY A 111 1.80 -6.28 -11.85
N LYS A 112 1.15 -6.87 -12.85
CA LYS A 112 1.74 -7.09 -14.18
C LYS A 112 1.18 -6.17 -15.26
N LEU A 113 0.14 -5.38 -14.97
CA LEU A 113 -0.37 -4.42 -15.94
C LEU A 113 0.69 -3.36 -16.26
N LYS A 114 0.59 -2.80 -17.46
CA LYS A 114 1.42 -1.67 -17.86
C LYS A 114 1.05 -0.45 -17.01
N THR A 115 2.06 0.25 -16.49
CA THR A 115 1.85 1.47 -15.69
C THR A 115 1.28 2.59 -16.57
N PRO A 116 0.23 3.31 -16.12
CA PRO A 116 -0.36 4.40 -16.88
C PRO A 116 0.57 5.61 -16.92
N GLN A 117 0.37 6.46 -17.92
CA GLN A 117 1.04 7.73 -18.02
C GLN A 117 0.17 8.81 -17.38
N VAL A 118 0.59 9.29 -16.23
CA VAL A 118 -0.05 10.36 -15.49
C VAL A 118 0.98 11.45 -15.22
N THR A 119 0.57 12.69 -15.37
CA THR A 119 1.33 13.87 -14.96
C THR A 119 0.63 14.55 -13.80
N ALA A 120 1.40 15.19 -12.94
CA ALA A 120 0.88 15.94 -11.80
C ALA A 120 1.49 17.34 -11.79
N THR A 121 0.65 18.36 -11.65
CA THR A 121 1.08 19.75 -11.46
C THR A 121 0.44 20.31 -10.19
N MET A 122 1.15 21.18 -9.49
CA MET A 122 0.71 21.76 -8.23
C MET A 122 0.63 23.28 -8.36
N MET A 123 -0.55 23.85 -8.18
CA MET A 123 -0.74 25.28 -8.05
C MET A 123 -0.82 25.63 -6.55
N LYS A 124 0.27 26.23 -6.03
CA LYS A 124 0.39 26.48 -4.58
C LYS A 124 -0.61 27.54 -4.07
N GLU A 125 -0.85 28.59 -4.86
CA GLU A 125 -1.76 29.69 -4.46
C GLU A 125 -3.19 29.23 -4.21
N GLY A 126 -3.69 28.24 -4.96
CA GLY A 126 -5.03 27.69 -4.79
C GLY A 126 -5.05 26.32 -4.12
N ARG A 127 -3.89 25.80 -3.69
CA ARG A 127 -3.75 24.43 -3.16
C ARG A 127 -4.35 23.36 -4.08
N MET A 128 -4.26 23.61 -5.40
CA MET A 128 -4.86 22.76 -6.42
C MET A 128 -3.83 21.76 -6.96
N LEU A 129 -4.16 20.49 -6.91
CA LEU A 129 -3.44 19.41 -7.58
C LEU A 129 -4.18 19.08 -8.88
N THR A 130 -3.51 19.30 -10.01
CA THR A 130 -4.03 18.91 -11.33
C THR A 130 -3.35 17.62 -11.76
N LEU A 131 -4.15 16.59 -12.05
CA LEU A 131 -3.72 15.31 -12.54
C LEU A 131 -4.22 15.12 -13.96
N ALA A 132 -3.32 14.85 -14.89
CA ALA A 132 -3.70 14.55 -16.26
C ALA A 132 -3.26 13.14 -16.65
N HIS A 133 -4.18 12.36 -17.15
CA HIS A 133 -3.97 11.06 -17.75
C HIS A 133 -4.14 11.19 -19.26
N THR A 134 -3.10 10.85 -20.01
CA THR A 134 -3.16 10.80 -21.47
C THR A 134 -3.51 9.41 -21.96
N GLU A 135 -4.25 9.34 -23.07
CA GLU A 135 -4.51 8.09 -23.74
C GLU A 135 -3.22 7.33 -24.00
N GLY A 136 -3.12 6.13 -23.43
CA GLY A 136 -1.92 5.30 -23.56
C GLY A 136 -1.99 4.37 -24.75
N SER A 137 -0.83 3.89 -25.21
CA SER A 137 -0.78 2.79 -26.18
C SER A 137 -1.32 1.50 -25.58
N TYR A 138 -2.43 0.97 -26.11
CA TYR A 138 -3.11 -0.24 -25.62
C TYR A 138 -2.61 -1.53 -26.28
N TYR A 139 -1.47 -1.49 -26.96
CA TYR A 139 -0.97 -2.63 -27.70
C TYR A 139 -0.18 -3.58 -26.80
N GLY A 140 -0.79 -4.75 -26.52
CA GLY A 140 -0.13 -5.88 -25.86
C GLY A 140 -0.86 -6.45 -24.65
N HIS A 141 -0.43 -7.63 -24.22
CA HIS A 141 -1.04 -8.51 -23.22
C HIS A 141 -1.28 -7.95 -21.79
N ARG A 142 -1.08 -6.67 -21.54
CA ARG A 142 -1.09 -6.12 -20.18
C ARG A 142 -1.62 -4.69 -20.10
N SER A 143 -2.47 -4.28 -21.03
CA SER A 143 -3.17 -3.02 -20.96
C SER A 143 -4.43 -3.06 -21.81
N GLU A 144 -5.57 -2.79 -21.21
CA GLU A 144 -6.86 -2.71 -21.87
C GLU A 144 -7.43 -1.30 -21.71
N LYS A 145 -8.25 -0.88 -22.68
CA LYS A 145 -8.93 0.45 -22.63
C LYS A 145 -9.79 0.61 -21.40
N THR A 146 -10.34 -0.51 -20.91
CA THR A 146 -11.25 -0.58 -19.77
C THR A 146 -10.53 -0.55 -18.40
N ASP A 147 -9.20 -0.69 -18.39
CA ASP A 147 -8.44 -0.58 -17.13
C ASP A 147 -8.69 0.78 -16.48
N ARG A 148 -8.94 0.79 -15.18
CA ARG A 148 -9.13 2.02 -14.40
C ARG A 148 -7.79 2.58 -13.96
N VAL A 149 -7.63 3.89 -14.13
CA VAL A 149 -6.42 4.62 -13.74
C VAL A 149 -6.67 5.34 -12.43
N TYR A 150 -5.73 5.20 -11.51
CA TYR A 150 -5.79 5.80 -10.18
C TYR A 150 -4.53 6.60 -9.90
N ALA A 151 -4.69 7.65 -9.11
CA ALA A 151 -3.60 8.41 -8.52
C ALA A 151 -3.82 8.49 -6.99
N GLN A 152 -2.80 8.11 -6.23
CA GLN A 152 -2.75 8.26 -4.78
C GLN A 152 -1.87 9.46 -4.47
N ALA A 153 -2.46 10.58 -4.05
CA ALA A 153 -1.73 11.70 -3.49
C ALA A 153 -1.43 11.38 -2.01
N VAL A 154 -0.22 11.69 -1.57
CA VAL A 154 0.24 11.44 -0.19
C VAL A 154 1.00 12.65 0.30
N GLU A 155 0.67 13.14 1.47
CA GLU A 155 1.48 14.08 2.23
C GLU A 155 2.38 13.27 3.20
N LYS A 156 3.71 13.33 2.98
CA LYS A 156 4.69 12.45 3.61
C LYS A 156 4.81 12.65 5.13
N SER A 157 4.77 13.90 5.59
CA SER A 157 5.01 14.23 7.00
C SER A 157 3.84 13.79 7.88
N ARG A 158 2.61 13.89 7.38
CA ARG A 158 1.39 13.50 8.11
C ARG A 158 1.00 12.04 7.87
N GLN A 159 1.59 11.44 6.84
CA GLN A 159 1.24 10.08 6.43
C GLN A 159 -0.25 9.95 6.06
N GLU A 160 -0.80 10.99 5.48
CA GLU A 160 -2.18 11.07 5.00
C GLU A 160 -2.23 10.99 3.48
N GLY A 161 -3.32 10.47 2.93
CA GLY A 161 -3.44 10.33 1.50
C GLY A 161 -4.85 10.36 0.97
N LEU A 162 -4.96 10.71 -0.30
CA LEU A 162 -6.21 10.81 -1.05
C LEU A 162 -6.11 9.95 -2.32
N LEU A 163 -6.99 8.98 -2.46
CA LEU A 163 -7.11 8.16 -3.67
C LEU A 163 -8.06 8.82 -4.65
N LEU A 164 -7.60 9.02 -5.87
CA LEU A 164 -8.34 9.65 -6.96
C LEU A 164 -8.47 8.68 -8.13
N GLU A 165 -9.65 8.53 -8.69
CA GLU A 165 -9.91 7.75 -9.89
C GLU A 165 -9.91 8.66 -11.11
N LEU A 166 -8.99 8.45 -12.04
CA LEU A 166 -8.79 9.26 -13.25
C LEU A 166 -9.54 8.69 -14.47
N GLY A 167 -10.54 7.83 -14.26
CA GLY A 167 -11.30 7.25 -15.35
C GLY A 167 -10.69 5.99 -15.96
N SER A 168 -11.06 5.70 -17.22
CA SER A 168 -10.54 4.54 -17.94
C SER A 168 -9.24 4.89 -18.68
N ARG A 169 -8.39 3.87 -18.88
CA ARG A 169 -7.14 4.03 -19.64
C ARG A 169 -7.38 4.49 -21.09
N GLY A 170 -8.57 4.18 -21.65
CA GLY A 170 -8.96 4.52 -23.01
C GLY A 170 -9.43 5.96 -23.21
N GLU A 171 -9.45 6.76 -22.17
CA GLU A 171 -9.96 8.14 -22.20
C GLU A 171 -8.89 9.09 -21.67
N GLU A 172 -8.77 10.25 -22.32
CA GLU A 172 -7.99 11.33 -21.73
C GLU A 172 -8.79 11.98 -20.62
N MET A 173 -8.17 12.24 -19.50
CA MET A 173 -8.82 12.89 -18.38
C MET A 173 -7.87 13.84 -17.67
N THR A 174 -8.39 15.01 -17.35
CA THR A 174 -7.76 15.97 -16.46
C THR A 174 -8.68 16.17 -15.26
N MET A 175 -8.13 16.08 -14.06
CA MET A 175 -8.84 16.25 -12.81
C MET A 175 -8.11 17.28 -11.95
N GLU A 176 -8.85 18.20 -11.41
CA GLU A 176 -8.36 19.19 -10.44
C GLU A 176 -8.95 18.90 -9.07
N VAL A 177 -8.10 18.86 -8.07
CA VAL A 177 -8.49 18.53 -6.70
C VAL A 177 -7.86 19.54 -5.74
N ALA A 178 -8.69 20.14 -4.89
CA ALA A 178 -8.23 20.96 -3.78
C ALA A 178 -7.66 20.06 -2.68
N LEU A 179 -6.41 20.32 -2.29
CA LEU A 179 -5.76 19.59 -1.20
C LEU A 179 -6.16 20.18 0.16
N PRO A 180 -6.20 19.35 1.21
CA PRO A 180 -6.51 19.80 2.57
C PRO A 180 -5.65 20.98 3.02
N GLU A 181 -6.22 21.90 3.78
CA GLU A 181 -5.53 23.13 4.21
C GLU A 181 -4.31 22.87 5.09
N ASP A 182 -4.34 21.78 5.83
CA ASP A 182 -3.31 21.37 6.77
C ASP A 182 -2.16 20.55 6.16
N TRP A 183 -2.25 20.21 4.85
CA TRP A 183 -1.16 19.52 4.14
C TRP A 183 -0.03 20.49 3.80
N ASN A 184 1.22 20.02 3.97
CA ASN A 184 2.40 20.72 3.44
C ASN A 184 2.58 20.38 1.96
N LEU A 185 2.34 21.36 1.07
CA LEU A 185 2.38 21.15 -0.37
C LEU A 185 3.76 20.73 -0.91
N ASP A 186 4.85 21.09 -0.21
CA ASP A 186 6.20 20.69 -0.58
C ASP A 186 6.50 19.22 -0.26
N GLU A 187 5.68 18.60 0.58
CA GLU A 187 5.79 17.21 0.97
C GLU A 187 4.80 16.30 0.24
N VAL A 188 4.01 16.86 -0.69
CA VAL A 188 3.04 16.08 -1.47
C VAL A 188 3.73 15.34 -2.61
N ILE A 189 3.47 14.05 -2.68
CA ILE A 189 3.88 13.14 -3.74
C ILE A 189 2.67 12.39 -4.30
N VAL A 190 2.79 11.87 -5.50
CA VAL A 190 1.71 11.13 -6.15
C VAL A 190 2.22 9.78 -6.62
N TYR A 191 1.41 8.75 -6.44
CA TYR A 191 1.64 7.41 -7.01
C TYR A 191 0.52 7.07 -7.99
N ALA A 192 0.86 6.94 -9.27
CA ALA A 192 -0.11 6.57 -10.31
C ALA A 192 -0.03 5.07 -10.63
N PHE A 193 -1.17 4.41 -10.76
CA PHE A 193 -1.27 3.00 -11.11
C PHE A 193 -2.58 2.70 -11.84
N ALA A 194 -2.67 1.54 -12.46
CA ALA A 194 -3.89 1.05 -13.08
C ALA A 194 -4.34 -0.26 -12.46
N VAL A 195 -5.63 -0.49 -12.51
CA VAL A 195 -6.29 -1.73 -12.07
C VAL A 195 -7.20 -2.20 -13.19
N ALA A 196 -7.16 -3.50 -13.49
CA ALA A 196 -8.05 -4.10 -14.48
C ALA A 196 -9.52 -3.90 -14.11
N ALA A 197 -10.40 -3.79 -15.09
CA ALA A 197 -11.84 -3.58 -14.88
C ALA A 197 -12.47 -4.69 -14.00
N ASP A 198 -11.96 -5.92 -14.09
CA ASP A 198 -12.37 -7.07 -13.27
C ASP A 198 -11.75 -7.08 -11.87
N LYS A 199 -10.89 -6.11 -11.55
CA LYS A 199 -10.14 -5.96 -10.30
C LYS A 199 -9.21 -7.13 -9.93
N HIS A 200 -8.88 -8.00 -10.89
CA HIS A 200 -8.01 -9.16 -10.65
C HIS A 200 -6.53 -8.91 -10.95
N GLU A 201 -6.19 -7.79 -11.55
CA GLU A 201 -4.81 -7.42 -11.84
C GLU A 201 -4.60 -5.93 -11.62
N ALA A 202 -3.36 -5.55 -11.27
CA ALA A 202 -2.94 -4.15 -11.14
C ALA A 202 -1.61 -3.93 -11.86
N SER A 203 -1.23 -2.67 -12.04
CA SER A 203 0.12 -2.28 -12.43
C SER A 203 0.99 -2.04 -11.20
N LYS A 204 2.31 -1.91 -11.43
CA LYS A 204 3.16 -1.25 -10.45
C LYS A 204 2.77 0.22 -10.38
N SER A 205 2.83 0.78 -9.17
CA SER A 205 2.69 2.23 -9.03
C SER A 205 3.94 2.96 -9.49
N ARG A 206 3.74 4.15 -10.05
CA ARG A 206 4.80 5.06 -10.48
C ARG A 206 4.81 6.29 -9.58
N TYR A 207 5.97 6.59 -9.04
CA TYR A 207 6.22 7.80 -8.27
C TYR A 207 6.25 9.05 -9.17
N ILE A 208 5.61 10.13 -8.73
CA ILE A 208 5.52 11.41 -9.43
C ILE A 208 5.66 12.51 -8.38
N VAL A 209 6.57 13.43 -8.61
CA VAL A 209 6.63 14.71 -7.89
C VAL A 209 5.83 15.72 -8.68
N PRO A 210 4.78 16.32 -8.09
CA PRO A 210 4.02 17.37 -8.77
C PRO A 210 4.94 18.54 -9.15
N LYS A 211 4.82 19.02 -10.39
CA LYS A 211 5.55 20.21 -10.84
C LYS A 211 4.79 21.46 -10.40
N GLY A 212 5.49 22.44 -9.87
CA GLY A 212 4.94 23.76 -9.57
C GLY A 212 4.98 24.68 -10.76
#